data_ba4bf1160fbdc87931fad521050a22f1
#
_entry.id   ba4bf1160fbdc87931fad521050a22f1
#
_cell.length_a   1.000
_cell.length_b   1.000
_cell.length_c   1.000
_cell.angle_alpha   90.00
_cell.angle_beta   90.00
_cell.angle_gamma   90.00
#
_symmetry.space_group_name_H-M   'P 1'
#
loop_
_entity.id
_entity.type
_entity.pdbx_description
1 polymer ?
#
loop_
_entity_poly.entity_id
_entity_poly.type
_entity_poly.pdbx_seq_one_letter_code
_entity_poly.pdbx_strand_id
1 'polypeptide(L)'
;MGEFLRHIFYICRKRFIYIHNYHIMSYRYTPSDKPNTRIDVADILRGIAIAGIILIHFIEQLNFYVFPEPTSEFWATTNKIVWDSTFFLLAGKMYAIFAMLFGLSFFIQHDNQAQKGVDFRPRFLWRMVLLMLFGLFDLLFYNGDILFLYAVCGVLIIPLIRASDKVIICFIILMLMQPVELVYLLMGLINPETQPLDLGSWSYFGAIVQAQSEGTILDVAVAGIKNGLPVNFAWAIENGRMTQTILFFLLGIMVGRKRLFYNEGDNLKIWKKVLVGSIVAFALLLPLYIFVPEAVEVKCVSNSLNVALNMWKNLAMMLFIVSGVTLLYYNTSARNWLIKIAPYGKMSLTNYLGQSIFGAMLFYNWGFGLFRYCGHTASFLLGAAFIVVQFIFCTWWMKHHKRGPFEQLWCWATWFGKKK
;
A
#
# COMPACT_ATOMS: atom_id res chain seq x y z
N MET A 1 17.45 -21.10 21.40
CA MET A 1 16.50 -20.21 20.71
C MET A 1 15.42 -19.63 21.63
N GLY A 2 14.82 -20.40 22.53
CA GLY A 2 13.78 -19.90 23.45
C GLY A 2 14.27 -18.92 24.52
N GLU A 3 15.47 -19.06 25.05
CA GLU A 3 16.04 -18.14 26.06
C GLU A 3 16.55 -16.84 25.43
N PHE A 4 17.10 -16.87 24.23
CA PHE A 4 17.53 -15.68 23.50
C PHE A 4 16.36 -14.76 23.16
N LEU A 5 15.23 -15.31 22.74
CA LEU A 5 13.99 -14.54 22.52
C LEU A 5 13.43 -14.00 23.84
N ARG A 6 13.48 -14.75 24.95
CA ARG A 6 13.09 -14.24 26.28
C ARG A 6 13.97 -13.10 26.76
N HIS A 7 15.27 -13.15 26.47
CA HIS A 7 16.22 -12.10 26.88
C HIS A 7 16.03 -10.82 26.06
N ILE A 8 15.79 -10.90 24.76
CA ILE A 8 15.42 -9.75 23.91
C ILE A 8 14.08 -9.16 24.39
N PHE A 9 13.09 -9.99 24.70
CA PHE A 9 11.81 -9.54 25.27
C PHE A 9 11.98 -8.84 26.62
N TYR A 10 12.87 -9.32 27.48
CA TYR A 10 13.14 -8.75 28.79
C TYR A 10 13.87 -7.39 28.69
N ILE A 11 14.85 -7.27 27.78
CA ILE A 11 15.60 -6.02 27.54
C ILE A 11 14.68 -4.95 26.91
N CYS A 12 13.87 -5.31 25.93
CA CYS A 12 12.88 -4.41 25.37
C CYS A 12 11.85 -3.96 26.43
N ARG A 13 11.43 -4.86 27.32
CA ARG A 13 10.48 -4.54 28.40
C ARG A 13 11.07 -3.59 29.47
N LYS A 14 12.34 -3.76 29.88
CA LYS A 14 12.98 -2.91 30.91
C LYS A 14 13.37 -1.53 30.39
N ARG A 15 13.94 -1.43 29.19
CA ARG A 15 14.32 -0.13 28.61
C ARG A 15 13.13 0.75 28.23
N PHE A 16 12.01 0.16 27.80
CA PHE A 16 10.80 0.92 27.46
C PHE A 16 10.05 1.47 28.70
N ILE A 17 10.20 0.86 29.87
CA ILE A 17 9.60 1.38 31.12
C ILE A 17 10.33 2.64 31.61
N TYR A 18 11.61 2.82 31.27
CA TYR A 18 12.41 3.98 31.71
C TYR A 18 12.16 5.28 30.91
N ILE A 19 11.49 5.22 29.78
CA ILE A 19 11.14 6.41 28.95
C ILE A 19 9.86 7.11 29.47
N HIS A 20 9.32 6.69 30.59
CA HIS A 20 8.05 7.22 31.15
C HIS A 20 8.10 8.62 31.71
N ASN A 21 9.27 9.29 31.82
CA ASN A 21 9.46 10.57 32.53
C ASN A 21 10.00 11.73 31.68
N TYR A 22 9.98 11.66 30.35
CA TYR A 22 10.30 12.85 29.56
C TYR A 22 9.04 13.58 29.13
N HIS A 23 8.70 14.67 29.80
CA HIS A 23 7.77 15.72 29.37
C HIS A 23 8.30 16.39 28.10
N ILE A 24 8.12 15.76 26.93
CA ILE A 24 8.25 16.45 25.66
C ILE A 24 6.84 16.60 25.10
N MET A 25 6.35 17.85 25.08
CA MET A 25 5.12 18.35 24.48
C MET A 25 3.95 17.36 24.48
N SER A 26 3.27 17.23 25.60
CA SER A 26 2.04 16.45 25.72
C SER A 26 0.85 17.21 25.11
N TYR A 27 0.77 17.29 23.80
CA TYR A 27 -0.53 17.47 23.17
C TYR A 27 -1.32 16.17 23.38
N ARG A 28 -2.17 16.16 24.40
CA ARG A 28 -2.99 14.99 24.75
C ARG A 28 -4.03 14.79 23.65
N TYR A 29 -3.89 13.71 22.89
CA TYR A 29 -5.01 13.17 22.09
C TYR A 29 -6.15 12.81 23.06
N THR A 30 -7.34 13.37 22.81
CA THR A 30 -8.56 13.00 23.55
C THR A 30 -9.24 11.87 22.77
N PRO A 31 -9.43 10.68 23.39
CA PRO A 31 -10.15 9.58 22.76
C PRO A 31 -11.55 10.01 22.33
N SER A 32 -12.08 9.36 21.29
CA SER A 32 -13.45 9.57 20.86
C SER A 32 -14.44 9.13 21.94
N ASP A 33 -15.47 9.93 22.21
CA ASP A 33 -16.57 9.56 23.13
C ASP A 33 -17.49 8.48 22.53
N LYS A 34 -17.40 8.28 21.20
CA LYS A 34 -18.22 7.30 20.48
C LYS A 34 -17.42 6.01 20.22
N PRO A 35 -18.04 4.83 20.38
CA PRO A 35 -17.39 3.57 20.07
C PRO A 35 -17.06 3.47 18.56
N ASN A 36 -15.91 2.90 18.24
CA ASN A 36 -15.57 2.56 16.86
C ASN A 36 -16.25 1.25 16.46
N THR A 37 -17.39 1.35 15.80
CA THR A 37 -18.05 0.21 15.19
C THR A 37 -17.34 -0.19 13.91
N ARG A 38 -17.64 -1.39 13.39
CA ARG A 38 -17.08 -1.87 12.14
C ARG A 38 -17.51 -1.01 10.96
N ILE A 39 -16.58 -0.67 10.09
CA ILE A 39 -16.80 0.20 8.91
C ILE A 39 -16.81 -0.69 7.66
N ASP A 40 -18.00 -1.08 7.20
CA ASP A 40 -18.13 -1.93 6.00
C ASP A 40 -17.53 -1.29 4.74
N VAL A 41 -17.68 0.04 4.58
CA VAL A 41 -17.07 0.77 3.46
C VAL A 41 -15.55 0.62 3.43
N ALA A 42 -14.88 0.61 4.58
CA ALA A 42 -13.44 0.39 4.64
C ALA A 42 -13.05 -1.04 4.21
N ASP A 43 -13.85 -2.04 4.57
CA ASP A 43 -13.62 -3.42 4.14
C ASP A 43 -13.88 -3.57 2.63
N ILE A 44 -14.90 -2.91 2.09
CA ILE A 44 -15.19 -2.87 0.63
C ILE A 44 -14.01 -2.23 -0.12
N LEU A 45 -13.56 -1.06 0.33
CA LEU A 45 -12.43 -0.34 -0.29
C LEU A 45 -11.13 -1.17 -0.23
N ARG A 46 -10.87 -1.90 0.87
CA ARG A 46 -9.75 -2.86 0.92
C ARG A 46 -9.89 -3.96 -0.11
N GLY A 47 -11.11 -4.49 -0.29
CA GLY A 47 -11.39 -5.52 -1.30
C GLY A 47 -11.14 -5.02 -2.72
N ILE A 48 -11.59 -3.83 -3.04
CA ILE A 48 -11.34 -3.19 -4.35
C ILE A 48 -9.84 -2.94 -4.54
N ALA A 49 -9.17 -2.41 -3.52
CA ALA A 49 -7.76 -2.09 -3.59
C ALA A 49 -6.89 -3.34 -3.81
N ILE A 50 -7.13 -4.43 -3.06
CA ILE A 50 -6.35 -5.66 -3.20
C ILE A 50 -6.62 -6.35 -4.54
N ALA A 51 -7.87 -6.33 -5.05
CA ALA A 51 -8.17 -6.85 -6.37
C ALA A 51 -7.42 -6.09 -7.47
N GLY A 52 -7.40 -4.75 -7.41
CA GLY A 52 -6.64 -3.95 -8.37
C GLY A 52 -5.12 -4.13 -8.25
N ILE A 53 -4.59 -4.33 -7.05
CA ILE A 53 -3.16 -4.66 -6.83
C ILE A 53 -2.83 -6.01 -7.50
N ILE A 54 -3.67 -7.02 -7.30
CA ILE A 54 -3.46 -8.35 -7.91
C ILE A 54 -3.45 -8.27 -9.43
N LEU A 55 -4.37 -7.51 -10.05
CA LEU A 55 -4.38 -7.33 -11.52
C LEU A 55 -3.09 -6.70 -12.03
N ILE A 56 -2.55 -5.69 -11.33
CA ILE A 56 -1.26 -5.07 -11.68
C ILE A 56 -0.13 -6.11 -11.56
N HIS A 57 -0.05 -6.79 -10.44
CA HIS A 57 1.03 -7.76 -10.20
C HIS A 57 0.99 -8.93 -11.18
N PHE A 58 -0.20 -9.37 -11.60
CA PHE A 58 -0.32 -10.44 -12.60
C PHE A 58 0.04 -9.96 -14.00
N ILE A 59 -0.37 -8.75 -14.41
CA ILE A 59 -0.01 -8.22 -15.73
C ILE A 59 1.49 -7.95 -15.86
N GLU A 60 2.17 -7.60 -14.76
CA GLU A 60 3.62 -7.46 -14.64
C GLU A 60 4.33 -8.80 -14.43
N GLN A 61 3.58 -9.90 -14.27
CA GLN A 61 4.09 -11.22 -13.90
C GLN A 61 4.96 -11.16 -12.62
N LEU A 62 4.47 -10.42 -11.61
CA LEU A 62 5.16 -10.17 -10.34
C LEU A 62 6.54 -9.48 -10.50
N ASN A 63 6.57 -8.36 -11.23
CA ASN A 63 7.78 -7.60 -11.56
C ASN A 63 8.82 -8.38 -12.36
N PHE A 64 8.38 -9.38 -13.12
CA PHE A 64 9.32 -10.15 -13.94
C PHE A 64 9.60 -9.44 -15.27
N TYR A 65 8.59 -8.84 -15.90
CA TYR A 65 8.68 -8.06 -17.14
C TYR A 65 9.31 -8.81 -18.33
N VAL A 66 9.30 -10.13 -18.34
CA VAL A 66 9.74 -10.94 -19.46
C VAL A 66 8.51 -11.56 -20.14
N PHE A 67 8.28 -11.17 -21.37
CA PHE A 67 7.09 -11.55 -22.11
C PHE A 67 7.45 -12.16 -23.46
N PRO A 68 6.64 -13.10 -23.99
CA PRO A 68 6.81 -13.61 -25.33
C PRO A 68 6.49 -12.54 -26.37
N GLU A 69 7.12 -12.62 -27.53
CA GLU A 69 6.76 -11.80 -28.68
C GLU A 69 5.32 -12.07 -29.12
N PRO A 70 4.53 -11.05 -29.42
CA PRO A 70 3.17 -11.22 -29.88
C PRO A 70 3.13 -11.99 -31.20
N THR A 71 2.28 -12.99 -31.30
CA THR A 71 2.14 -13.84 -32.49
C THR A 71 1.41 -13.18 -33.67
N SER A 72 0.78 -12.03 -33.43
CA SER A 72 0.07 -11.24 -34.45
C SER A 72 -0.08 -9.79 -34.03
N GLU A 73 -0.37 -8.89 -34.98
CA GLU A 73 -0.65 -7.48 -34.73
C GLU A 73 -1.88 -7.29 -33.81
N PHE A 74 -2.87 -8.17 -33.93
CA PHE A 74 -4.03 -8.20 -33.04
C PHE A 74 -3.59 -8.37 -31.57
N TRP A 75 -2.73 -9.33 -31.28
CA TRP A 75 -2.24 -9.56 -29.93
C TRP A 75 -1.31 -8.45 -29.44
N ALA A 76 -0.48 -7.88 -30.32
CA ALA A 76 0.35 -6.74 -29.99
C ALA A 76 -0.50 -5.55 -29.53
N THR A 77 -1.52 -5.20 -30.32
CA THR A 77 -2.45 -4.10 -30.02
C THR A 77 -3.25 -4.36 -28.75
N THR A 78 -3.80 -5.57 -28.60
CA THR A 78 -4.61 -5.94 -27.42
C THR A 78 -3.77 -5.92 -26.15
N ASN A 79 -2.55 -6.47 -26.18
CA ASN A 79 -1.62 -6.42 -25.04
C ASN A 79 -1.31 -4.98 -24.62
N LYS A 80 -1.07 -4.09 -25.58
CA LYS A 80 -0.82 -2.68 -25.32
C LYS A 80 -2.04 -2.00 -24.67
N ILE A 81 -3.23 -2.19 -25.20
CA ILE A 81 -4.47 -1.61 -24.66
C ILE A 81 -4.72 -2.10 -23.23
N VAL A 82 -4.58 -3.40 -22.98
CA VAL A 82 -4.79 -3.99 -21.65
C VAL A 82 -3.75 -3.47 -20.65
N TRP A 83 -2.49 -3.37 -21.06
CA TRP A 83 -1.42 -2.79 -20.25
C TRP A 83 -1.72 -1.33 -19.88
N ASP A 84 -1.88 -0.47 -20.89
CA ASP A 84 -2.08 0.96 -20.71
C ASP A 84 -3.33 1.25 -19.85
N SER A 85 -4.43 0.55 -20.13
CA SER A 85 -5.69 0.71 -19.38
C SER A 85 -5.55 0.27 -17.93
N THR A 86 -4.90 -0.87 -17.67
CA THR A 86 -4.71 -1.40 -16.32
C THR A 86 -3.85 -0.44 -15.49
N PHE A 87 -2.73 0.02 -16.05
CA PHE A 87 -1.86 0.96 -15.37
C PHE A 87 -2.54 2.31 -15.14
N PHE A 88 -3.24 2.83 -16.15
CA PHE A 88 -3.97 4.09 -16.03
C PHE A 88 -5.04 4.03 -14.94
N LEU A 89 -5.81 2.95 -14.85
CA LEU A 89 -6.91 2.85 -13.90
C LEU A 89 -6.47 2.46 -12.50
N LEU A 90 -5.45 1.61 -12.35
CA LEU A 90 -5.16 0.94 -11.09
C LEU A 90 -3.82 1.33 -10.47
N ALA A 91 -2.75 1.52 -11.28
CA ALA A 91 -1.42 1.77 -10.76
C ALA A 91 -1.35 3.10 -9.99
N GLY A 92 -0.74 3.07 -8.82
CA GLY A 92 -0.63 4.24 -7.95
C GLY A 92 -1.89 4.56 -7.12
N LYS A 93 -3.09 4.09 -7.51
CA LYS A 93 -4.36 4.39 -6.82
C LYS A 93 -4.70 3.29 -5.82
N MET A 94 -4.57 2.04 -6.22
CA MET A 94 -4.98 0.90 -5.39
C MET A 94 -4.10 0.78 -4.14
N TYR A 95 -2.79 0.90 -4.29
CA TYR A 95 -1.90 0.93 -3.14
C TYR A 95 -2.17 2.16 -2.24
N ALA A 96 -2.53 3.32 -2.82
CA ALA A 96 -2.84 4.54 -2.07
C ALA A 96 -4.10 4.37 -1.20
N ILE A 97 -5.16 3.76 -1.76
CA ILE A 97 -6.36 3.38 -1.00
C ILE A 97 -5.97 2.43 0.15
N PHE A 98 -5.17 1.41 -0.15
CA PHE A 98 -4.74 0.42 0.84
C PHE A 98 -3.90 1.06 1.96
N ALA A 99 -2.99 1.97 1.62
CA ALA A 99 -2.19 2.74 2.57
C ALA A 99 -3.06 3.65 3.46
N MET A 100 -4.00 4.38 2.88
CA MET A 100 -4.94 5.22 3.64
C MET A 100 -5.74 4.37 4.64
N LEU A 101 -6.24 3.22 4.22
CA LEU A 101 -7.00 2.32 5.10
C LEU A 101 -6.12 1.64 6.17
N PHE A 102 -4.82 1.51 5.94
CA PHE A 102 -3.87 1.11 6.96
C PHE A 102 -3.74 2.15 8.07
N GLY A 103 -3.57 3.43 7.70
CA GLY A 103 -3.56 4.55 8.65
C GLY A 103 -4.87 4.68 9.44
N LEU A 104 -6.02 4.52 8.78
CA LEU A 104 -7.34 4.44 9.43
C LEU A 104 -7.39 3.30 10.46
N SER A 105 -6.88 2.13 10.09
CA SER A 105 -6.87 0.96 10.98
C SER A 105 -5.98 1.14 12.19
N PHE A 106 -4.84 1.81 12.02
CA PHE A 106 -3.96 2.20 13.11
C PHE A 106 -4.67 3.13 14.07
N PHE A 107 -5.32 4.18 13.55
CA PHE A 107 -6.09 5.11 14.38
C PHE A 107 -7.18 4.40 15.18
N ILE A 108 -8.03 3.60 14.53
CA ILE A 108 -9.13 2.87 15.19
C ILE A 108 -8.60 1.98 16.33
N GLN A 109 -7.51 1.26 16.10
CA GLN A 109 -6.90 0.40 17.12
C GLN A 109 -6.33 1.22 18.28
N HIS A 110 -5.67 2.36 17.97
CA HIS A 110 -5.15 3.27 18.98
C HIS A 110 -6.28 3.87 19.82
N ASP A 111 -7.33 4.40 19.18
CA ASP A 111 -8.48 5.02 19.85
C ASP A 111 -9.21 4.01 20.75
N ASN A 112 -9.49 2.80 20.26
CA ASN A 112 -10.10 1.74 21.06
C ASN A 112 -9.30 1.33 22.29
N GLN A 113 -7.97 1.43 22.26
CA GLN A 113 -7.13 1.16 23.43
C GLN A 113 -7.03 2.39 24.34
N ALA A 114 -6.99 3.58 23.77
CA ALA A 114 -6.96 4.84 24.50
C ALA A 114 -8.26 5.06 25.31
N GLN A 115 -9.43 4.67 24.79
CA GLN A 115 -10.70 4.64 25.53
C GLN A 115 -10.63 3.73 26.77
N LYS A 116 -9.76 2.71 26.76
CA LYS A 116 -9.50 1.81 27.90
C LYS A 116 -8.32 2.28 28.77
N GLY A 117 -7.79 3.47 28.54
CA GLY A 117 -6.62 4.00 29.25
C GLY A 117 -5.28 3.33 28.88
N VAL A 118 -5.22 2.54 27.80
CA VAL A 118 -4.02 1.78 27.40
C VAL A 118 -3.31 2.47 26.25
N ASP A 119 -1.99 2.66 26.39
CA ASP A 119 -1.14 3.12 25.29
C ASP A 119 -0.89 1.99 24.27
N PHE A 120 -1.39 2.18 23.05
CA PHE A 120 -1.25 1.20 21.99
C PHE A 120 0.06 1.30 21.20
N ARG A 121 0.83 2.39 21.31
CA ARG A 121 2.04 2.62 20.51
C ARG A 121 3.08 1.48 20.60
N PRO A 122 3.43 0.94 21.79
CA PRO A 122 4.37 -0.19 21.87
C PRO A 122 3.82 -1.45 21.19
N ARG A 123 2.49 -1.67 21.27
CA ARG A 123 1.85 -2.80 20.61
C ARG A 123 1.81 -2.61 19.10
N PHE A 124 1.62 -1.38 18.65
CA PHE A 124 1.67 -1.08 17.22
C PHE A 124 3.09 -1.24 16.67
N LEU A 125 4.11 -0.80 17.38
CA LEU A 125 5.51 -1.05 16.99
C LEU A 125 5.77 -2.55 16.81
N TRP A 126 5.31 -3.38 17.75
CA TRP A 126 5.39 -4.84 17.62
C TRP A 126 4.66 -5.37 16.38
N ARG A 127 3.49 -4.80 16.08
CA ARG A 127 2.77 -5.13 14.85
C ARG A 127 3.54 -4.76 13.58
N MET A 128 4.31 -3.69 13.61
CA MET A 128 5.19 -3.31 12.47
C MET A 128 6.34 -4.29 12.31
N VAL A 129 6.93 -4.76 13.42
CA VAL A 129 7.94 -5.85 13.36
C VAL A 129 7.33 -7.12 12.74
N LEU A 130 6.14 -7.52 13.15
CA LEU A 130 5.45 -8.67 12.55
C LEU A 130 5.12 -8.44 11.06
N LEU A 131 4.71 -7.22 10.69
CA LEU A 131 4.45 -6.87 9.29
C LEU A 131 5.72 -6.92 8.45
N MET A 132 6.85 -6.47 9.01
CA MET A 132 8.16 -6.60 8.39
C MET A 132 8.54 -8.06 8.13
N LEU A 133 8.24 -8.97 9.07
CA LEU A 133 8.46 -10.40 8.89
C LEU A 133 7.56 -10.99 7.79
N PHE A 134 6.30 -10.53 7.66
CA PHE A 134 5.45 -10.91 6.53
C PHE A 134 6.00 -10.38 5.21
N GLY A 135 6.53 -9.16 5.16
CA GLY A 135 7.18 -8.62 3.98
C GLY A 135 8.45 -9.40 3.60
N LEU A 136 9.29 -9.77 4.58
CA LEU A 136 10.44 -10.64 4.33
C LEU A 136 10.04 -12.03 3.82
N PHE A 137 8.92 -12.56 4.31
CA PHE A 137 8.35 -13.81 3.80
C PHE A 137 7.85 -13.65 2.36
N ASP A 138 7.20 -12.54 2.04
CA ASP A 138 6.70 -12.26 0.69
C ASP A 138 7.84 -12.12 -0.33
N LEU A 139 8.95 -11.51 0.08
CA LEU A 139 10.17 -11.36 -0.75
C LEU A 139 10.77 -12.69 -1.21
N LEU A 140 10.45 -13.82 -0.57
CA LEU A 140 10.86 -15.14 -1.04
C LEU A 140 10.21 -15.51 -2.39
N PHE A 141 9.09 -14.87 -2.73
CA PHE A 141 8.30 -15.16 -3.92
C PHE A 141 8.15 -13.94 -4.84
N TYR A 142 8.14 -12.74 -4.27
CA TYR A 142 7.85 -11.49 -4.98
C TYR A 142 8.75 -10.35 -4.53
N ASN A 143 9.57 -9.84 -5.44
CA ASN A 143 10.54 -8.78 -5.18
C ASN A 143 9.93 -7.36 -5.07
N GLY A 144 8.66 -7.18 -5.41
CA GLY A 144 7.93 -5.91 -5.32
C GLY A 144 7.10 -5.75 -4.03
N ASP A 145 7.47 -6.41 -2.91
CA ASP A 145 6.72 -6.38 -1.66
C ASP A 145 6.59 -4.96 -1.10
N ILE A 146 5.35 -4.59 -0.74
CA ILE A 146 5.05 -3.29 -0.12
C ILE A 146 4.89 -3.38 1.41
N LEU A 147 4.73 -4.59 1.97
CA LEU A 147 4.48 -4.77 3.41
C LEU A 147 5.67 -4.32 4.24
N PHE A 148 6.89 -4.57 3.75
CA PHE A 148 8.11 -4.11 4.39
C PHE A 148 8.19 -2.58 4.42
N LEU A 149 7.91 -1.91 3.30
CA LEU A 149 7.82 -0.45 3.22
C LEU A 149 6.74 0.12 4.16
N TYR A 150 5.56 -0.53 4.21
CA TYR A 150 4.48 -0.14 5.13
C TYR A 150 4.90 -0.28 6.59
N ALA A 151 5.66 -1.31 6.93
CA ALA A 151 6.17 -1.48 8.29
C ALA A 151 7.12 -0.35 8.68
N VAL A 152 8.06 0.02 7.82
CA VAL A 152 8.99 1.14 8.04
C VAL A 152 8.24 2.46 8.16
N CYS A 153 7.37 2.80 7.19
CA CYS A 153 6.55 4.01 7.25
C CYS A 153 5.62 4.02 8.47
N GLY A 154 5.09 2.85 8.85
CA GLY A 154 4.26 2.67 10.05
C GLY A 154 5.01 3.01 11.33
N VAL A 155 6.29 2.65 11.45
CA VAL A 155 7.13 3.05 12.58
C VAL A 155 7.31 4.57 12.63
N LEU A 156 7.56 5.20 11.48
CA LEU A 156 7.78 6.65 11.39
C LEU A 156 6.57 7.48 11.82
N ILE A 157 5.36 6.99 11.64
CA ILE A 157 4.14 7.72 12.03
C ILE A 157 3.71 7.49 13.49
N ILE A 158 4.34 6.56 14.24
CA ILE A 158 3.96 6.27 15.63
C ILE A 158 3.92 7.53 16.53
N PRO A 159 4.92 8.44 16.48
CA PRO A 159 4.89 9.64 17.31
C PRO A 159 3.71 10.55 17.00
N LEU A 160 3.26 10.59 15.74
CA LEU A 160 2.22 11.49 15.25
C LEU A 160 0.81 11.08 15.68
N ILE A 161 0.59 9.83 16.11
CA ILE A 161 -0.76 9.37 16.49
C ILE A 161 -1.36 10.13 17.67
N ARG A 162 -0.56 10.74 18.50
CA ARG A 162 -0.99 11.59 19.63
C ARG A 162 -0.83 13.10 19.38
N ALA A 163 -0.28 13.47 18.21
CA ALA A 163 -0.12 14.87 17.84
C ALA A 163 -1.49 15.55 17.64
N SER A 164 -1.54 16.86 17.74
CA SER A 164 -2.75 17.62 17.44
C SER A 164 -3.10 17.53 15.95
N ASP A 165 -4.37 17.76 15.60
CA ASP A 165 -4.82 17.80 14.20
C ASP A 165 -3.99 18.80 13.36
N LYS A 166 -3.63 19.96 13.96
CA LYS A 166 -2.80 20.97 13.28
C LYS A 166 -1.43 20.42 12.87
N VAL A 167 -0.78 19.68 13.78
CA VAL A 167 0.53 19.06 13.51
C VAL A 167 0.40 17.99 12.41
N ILE A 168 -0.62 17.14 12.48
CA ILE A 168 -0.84 16.12 11.43
C ILE A 168 -1.11 16.78 10.09
N ILE A 169 -1.93 17.84 10.04
CA ILE A 169 -2.19 18.57 8.79
C ILE A 169 -0.90 19.21 8.27
N CYS A 170 -0.06 19.77 9.13
CA CYS A 170 1.24 20.32 8.73
C CYS A 170 2.12 19.24 8.07
N PHE A 171 2.18 18.02 8.64
CA PHE A 171 2.91 16.89 8.04
C PHE A 171 2.25 16.41 6.73
N ILE A 172 0.92 16.41 6.64
CA ILE A 172 0.20 16.11 5.38
C ILE A 172 0.60 17.10 4.29
N ILE A 173 0.60 18.40 4.59
CA ILE A 173 1.02 19.44 3.63
C ILE A 173 2.49 19.25 3.23
N LEU A 174 3.36 19.01 4.20
CA LEU A 174 4.77 18.74 3.92
C LEU A 174 4.96 17.53 2.98
N MET A 175 4.26 16.43 3.24
CA MET A 175 4.33 15.24 2.38
C MET A 175 3.70 15.46 1.01
N LEU A 176 2.65 16.30 0.92
CA LEU A 176 2.05 16.71 -0.36
C LEU A 176 3.01 17.51 -1.24
N MET A 177 3.89 18.32 -0.64
CA MET A 177 4.93 19.06 -1.35
C MET A 177 6.03 18.15 -1.91
N GLN A 178 6.04 16.87 -1.55
CA GLN A 178 7.08 15.91 -1.94
C GLN A 178 8.50 16.45 -1.70
N PRO A 179 8.95 16.52 -0.45
CA PRO A 179 10.17 17.26 -0.09
C PRO A 179 11.42 16.75 -0.83
N VAL A 180 11.51 15.46 -1.15
CA VAL A 180 12.63 14.90 -1.90
C VAL A 180 12.65 15.47 -3.33
N GLU A 181 11.50 15.37 -4.01
CA GLU A 181 11.35 15.87 -5.38
C GLU A 181 11.52 17.38 -5.46
N LEU A 182 11.02 18.11 -4.46
CA LEU A 182 11.18 19.55 -4.37
C LEU A 182 12.66 19.95 -4.26
N VAL A 183 13.45 19.23 -3.45
CA VAL A 183 14.90 19.50 -3.32
C VAL A 183 15.60 19.25 -4.64
N TYR A 184 15.36 18.11 -5.32
CA TYR A 184 15.98 17.80 -6.60
C TYR A 184 15.55 18.78 -7.71
N LEU A 185 14.29 19.21 -7.69
CA LEU A 185 13.78 20.24 -8.60
C LEU A 185 14.55 21.56 -8.41
N LEU A 186 14.70 22.02 -7.17
CA LEU A 186 15.45 23.25 -6.87
C LEU A 186 16.93 23.12 -7.22
N MET A 187 17.56 21.96 -6.94
CA MET A 187 18.95 21.70 -7.33
C MET A 187 19.14 21.74 -8.85
N GLY A 188 18.22 21.12 -9.61
CA GLY A 188 18.26 21.14 -11.08
C GLY A 188 18.02 22.52 -11.68
N LEU A 189 17.19 23.36 -11.03
CA LEU A 189 16.99 24.75 -11.45
C LEU A 189 18.23 25.63 -11.19
N ILE A 190 18.98 25.36 -10.10
CA ILE A 190 20.22 26.09 -9.77
C ILE A 190 21.38 25.61 -10.65
N ASN A 191 21.51 24.31 -10.84
CA ASN A 191 22.55 23.69 -11.65
C ASN A 191 21.93 22.66 -12.62
N PRO A 192 21.80 23.01 -13.91
CA PRO A 192 21.20 22.11 -14.91
C PRO A 192 21.95 20.78 -15.13
N GLU A 193 23.22 20.68 -14.73
CA GLU A 193 24.01 19.44 -14.80
C GLU A 193 23.66 18.44 -13.67
N THR A 194 22.83 18.85 -12.72
CA THR A 194 22.37 17.95 -11.62
C THR A 194 21.67 16.73 -12.21
N GLN A 195 22.12 15.53 -11.78
CA GLN A 195 21.47 14.29 -12.19
C GLN A 195 20.22 14.04 -11.36
N PRO A 196 19.19 13.39 -11.93
CA PRO A 196 18.03 12.88 -11.15
C PRO A 196 18.49 11.99 -10.03
N LEU A 197 17.61 11.84 -9.00
CA LEU A 197 17.86 10.89 -7.92
C LEU A 197 17.92 9.47 -8.48
N ASP A 198 19.07 8.83 -8.33
CA ASP A 198 19.31 7.46 -8.71
C ASP A 198 20.10 6.76 -7.59
N LEU A 199 19.47 5.79 -6.93
CA LEU A 199 20.05 4.94 -5.90
C LEU A 199 20.47 3.57 -6.46
N GLY A 200 20.41 3.42 -7.77
CA GLY A 200 20.81 2.20 -8.46
C GLY A 200 19.82 1.07 -8.35
N SER A 201 18.51 1.33 -8.19
CA SER A 201 17.49 0.27 -8.07
C SER A 201 17.55 -0.72 -9.23
N TRP A 202 17.75 -0.25 -10.45
CA TRP A 202 17.82 -1.08 -11.64
C TRP A 202 19.03 -2.04 -11.69
N SER A 203 20.12 -1.73 -10.99
CA SER A 203 21.32 -2.58 -10.97
C SER A 203 21.08 -3.94 -10.32
N TYR A 204 20.09 -4.06 -9.45
CA TYR A 204 19.71 -5.29 -8.77
C TYR A 204 18.73 -6.15 -9.55
N PHE A 205 18.03 -5.60 -10.56
CA PHE A 205 16.98 -6.32 -11.30
C PHE A 205 17.51 -7.50 -12.10
N GLY A 206 18.66 -7.38 -12.73
CA GLY A 206 19.23 -8.44 -13.58
C GLY A 206 19.35 -9.79 -12.87
N ALA A 207 19.87 -9.80 -11.64
CA ALA A 207 20.02 -11.01 -10.85
C ALA A 207 18.66 -11.63 -10.43
N ILE A 208 17.66 -10.79 -10.20
CA ILE A 208 16.29 -11.22 -9.86
C ILE A 208 15.65 -11.88 -11.08
N VAL A 209 15.69 -11.22 -12.24
CA VAL A 209 15.13 -11.73 -13.50
C VAL A 209 15.81 -13.06 -13.89
N GLN A 210 17.12 -13.17 -13.74
CA GLN A 210 17.82 -14.43 -14.00
C GLN A 210 17.33 -15.55 -13.09
N ALA A 211 17.19 -15.30 -11.78
CA ALA A 211 16.67 -16.30 -10.85
C ALA A 211 15.22 -16.71 -11.18
N GLN A 212 14.38 -15.78 -11.62
CA GLN A 212 12.98 -16.04 -11.99
C GLN A 212 12.87 -16.84 -13.30
N SER A 213 13.76 -16.58 -14.30
CA SER A 213 13.70 -17.17 -15.64
C SER A 213 14.38 -18.54 -15.75
N GLU A 214 15.38 -18.81 -14.93
CA GLU A 214 16.24 -19.99 -15.07
C GLU A 214 16.43 -20.75 -13.75
N GLY A 215 16.24 -20.06 -12.60
CA GLY A 215 16.54 -20.57 -11.29
C GLY A 215 15.51 -21.51 -10.70
N THR A 216 15.88 -22.09 -9.57
CA THR A 216 15.03 -22.87 -8.67
C THR A 216 14.26 -21.95 -7.72
N ILE A 217 13.33 -22.51 -6.95
CA ILE A 217 12.63 -21.78 -5.88
C ILE A 217 13.61 -21.19 -4.84
N LEU A 218 14.73 -21.86 -4.57
CA LEU A 218 15.77 -21.37 -3.64
C LEU A 218 16.53 -20.19 -4.24
N ASP A 219 16.83 -20.22 -5.53
CA ASP A 219 17.51 -19.13 -6.22
C ASP A 219 16.63 -17.87 -6.21
N VAL A 220 15.32 -18.02 -6.48
CA VAL A 220 14.35 -16.91 -6.39
C VAL A 220 14.27 -16.36 -4.96
N ALA A 221 14.20 -17.21 -3.95
CA ALA A 221 14.14 -16.78 -2.56
C ALA A 221 15.41 -16.03 -2.12
N VAL A 222 16.59 -16.53 -2.52
CA VAL A 222 17.88 -15.87 -2.23
C VAL A 222 17.98 -14.53 -2.97
N ALA A 223 17.63 -14.49 -4.26
CA ALA A 223 17.61 -13.26 -5.05
C ALA A 223 16.62 -12.23 -4.48
N GLY A 224 15.42 -12.67 -4.05
CA GLY A 224 14.41 -11.83 -3.42
C GLY A 224 14.92 -11.15 -2.14
N ILE A 225 15.59 -11.87 -1.25
CA ILE A 225 16.15 -11.28 -0.03
C ILE A 225 17.37 -10.41 -0.34
N LYS A 226 18.32 -10.93 -1.14
CA LYS A 226 19.62 -10.28 -1.37
C LYS A 226 19.49 -9.03 -2.25
N ASN A 227 18.68 -9.10 -3.29
CA ASN A 227 18.53 -8.04 -4.29
C ASN A 227 17.16 -7.34 -4.20
N GLY A 228 16.08 -8.07 -3.88
CA GLY A 228 14.72 -7.52 -3.82
C GLY A 228 14.55 -6.51 -2.69
N LEU A 229 15.14 -6.72 -1.52
CA LEU A 229 15.06 -5.74 -0.43
C LEU A 229 15.76 -4.41 -0.76
N PRO A 230 17.01 -4.37 -1.28
CA PRO A 230 17.63 -3.14 -1.79
C PRO A 230 16.82 -2.47 -2.91
N VAL A 231 16.33 -3.25 -3.90
CA VAL A 231 15.46 -2.74 -4.97
C VAL A 231 14.26 -2.01 -4.39
N ASN A 232 13.52 -2.65 -3.48
CA ASN A 232 12.32 -2.06 -2.90
C ASN A 232 12.58 -0.71 -2.23
N PHE A 233 13.66 -0.60 -1.47
CA PHE A 233 14.01 0.67 -0.81
C PHE A 233 14.47 1.72 -1.80
N ALA A 234 15.42 1.39 -2.66
CA ALA A 234 15.95 2.32 -3.64
C ALA A 234 14.81 2.84 -4.55
N TRP A 235 14.04 1.93 -5.14
CA TRP A 235 12.92 2.26 -5.99
C TRP A 235 11.84 3.08 -5.27
N ALA A 236 11.54 2.75 -4.01
CA ALA A 236 10.53 3.48 -3.24
C ALA A 236 10.96 4.92 -2.94
N ILE A 237 12.26 5.19 -2.78
CA ILE A 237 12.79 6.55 -2.60
C ILE A 237 12.84 7.27 -3.94
N GLU A 238 13.41 6.67 -4.99
CA GLU A 238 13.53 7.22 -6.35
C GLU A 238 12.17 7.62 -6.96
N ASN A 239 11.10 6.90 -6.62
CA ASN A 239 9.75 7.13 -7.13
C ASN A 239 8.80 7.80 -6.11
N GLY A 240 9.35 8.41 -5.05
CA GLY A 240 8.58 9.14 -4.04
C GLY A 240 7.59 8.27 -3.24
N ARG A 241 7.66 6.93 -3.33
CA ARG A 241 6.69 6.00 -2.69
C ARG A 241 6.73 6.06 -1.17
N MET A 242 7.89 6.30 -0.58
CA MET A 242 8.02 6.43 0.87
C MET A 242 7.26 7.66 1.38
N THR A 243 7.47 8.81 0.75
CA THR A 243 6.75 10.07 1.04
C THR A 243 5.24 9.92 0.85
N GLN A 244 4.83 9.30 -0.26
CA GLN A 244 3.43 9.04 -0.58
C GLN A 244 2.77 8.11 0.46
N THR A 245 3.46 7.06 0.88
CA THR A 245 2.94 6.10 1.87
C THR A 245 2.70 6.78 3.21
N ILE A 246 3.63 7.61 3.69
CA ILE A 246 3.47 8.40 4.91
C ILE A 246 2.27 9.36 4.77
N LEU A 247 2.15 10.06 3.64
CA LEU A 247 1.00 10.92 3.34
C LEU A 247 -0.33 10.17 3.49
N PHE A 248 -0.46 9.02 2.82
CA PHE A 248 -1.71 8.26 2.84
C PHE A 248 -2.03 7.68 4.22
N PHE A 249 -1.02 7.27 4.98
CA PHE A 249 -1.20 6.86 6.38
C PHE A 249 -1.76 8.02 7.23
N LEU A 250 -1.20 9.22 7.10
CA LEU A 250 -1.66 10.41 7.83
C LEU A 250 -3.07 10.83 7.41
N LEU A 251 -3.40 10.76 6.11
CA LEU A 251 -4.77 10.97 5.62
C LEU A 251 -5.74 9.96 6.24
N GLY A 252 -5.35 8.69 6.33
CA GLY A 252 -6.14 7.64 6.97
C GLY A 252 -6.38 7.92 8.46
N ILE A 253 -5.37 8.38 9.18
CA ILE A 253 -5.50 8.81 10.59
C ILE A 253 -6.50 9.96 10.70
N MET A 254 -6.42 10.97 9.81
CA MET A 254 -7.35 12.12 9.84
C MET A 254 -8.79 11.70 9.50
N VAL A 255 -8.98 10.84 8.49
CA VAL A 255 -10.28 10.25 8.15
C VAL A 255 -10.88 9.52 9.36
N GLY A 256 -10.05 8.78 10.10
CA GLY A 256 -10.44 8.09 11.32
C GLY A 256 -10.84 9.06 12.44
N ARG A 257 -10.00 10.07 12.73
CA ARG A 257 -10.27 11.09 13.77
C ARG A 257 -11.54 11.86 13.52
N LYS A 258 -11.80 12.20 12.26
CA LYS A 258 -13.03 12.92 11.85
C LYS A 258 -14.21 11.99 11.59
N ARG A 259 -14.03 10.67 11.80
CA ARG A 259 -15.07 9.63 11.60
C ARG A 259 -15.76 9.71 10.24
N LEU A 260 -15.02 10.10 9.18
CA LEU A 260 -15.61 10.45 7.89
C LEU A 260 -16.30 9.27 7.18
N PHE A 261 -15.93 8.02 7.49
CA PHE A 261 -16.60 6.84 6.94
C PHE A 261 -17.87 6.42 7.67
N TYR A 262 -18.25 7.11 8.75
CA TYR A 262 -19.54 6.89 9.39
C TYR A 262 -20.60 7.82 8.76
N ASN A 263 -21.83 7.32 8.63
CA ASN A 263 -22.96 8.16 8.17
C ASN A 263 -23.45 9.03 9.33
N GLU A 264 -22.66 10.01 9.70
CA GLU A 264 -22.91 10.92 10.81
C GLU A 264 -22.79 12.39 10.34
N GLY A 265 -23.66 13.25 10.83
CA GLY A 265 -23.62 14.69 10.55
C GLY A 265 -23.56 15.01 9.05
N ASP A 266 -22.61 15.83 8.66
CA ASP A 266 -22.42 16.27 7.27
C ASP A 266 -21.42 15.44 6.46
N ASN A 267 -21.01 14.26 6.95
CA ASN A 267 -19.97 13.46 6.32
C ASN A 267 -20.26 13.15 4.84
N LEU A 268 -21.49 12.83 4.49
CA LEU A 268 -21.86 12.58 3.09
C LEU A 268 -21.76 13.85 2.21
N LYS A 269 -22.01 15.03 2.79
CA LYS A 269 -21.80 16.30 2.08
C LYS A 269 -20.29 16.55 1.85
N ILE A 270 -19.45 16.19 2.83
CA ILE A 270 -17.98 16.25 2.68
C ILE A 270 -17.53 15.32 1.54
N TRP A 271 -18.00 14.08 1.52
CA TRP A 271 -17.65 13.14 0.45
C TRP A 271 -18.13 13.61 -0.94
N LYS A 272 -19.31 14.27 -1.05
CA LYS A 272 -19.74 14.88 -2.31
C LYS A 272 -18.77 15.99 -2.76
N LYS A 273 -18.32 16.85 -1.84
CA LYS A 273 -17.33 17.90 -2.15
C LYS A 273 -15.98 17.29 -2.56
N VAL A 274 -15.53 16.22 -1.87
CA VAL A 274 -14.31 15.50 -2.23
C VAL A 274 -14.44 14.87 -3.62
N LEU A 275 -15.58 14.29 -3.96
CA LEU A 275 -15.83 13.72 -5.29
C LEU A 275 -15.70 14.79 -6.38
N VAL A 276 -16.40 15.90 -6.25
CA VAL A 276 -16.33 16.97 -7.25
C VAL A 276 -14.93 17.57 -7.32
N GLY A 277 -14.31 17.87 -6.18
CA GLY A 277 -12.96 18.41 -6.13
C GLY A 277 -11.92 17.47 -6.74
N SER A 278 -12.06 16.16 -6.55
CA SER A 278 -11.17 15.16 -7.11
C SER A 278 -11.31 15.04 -8.64
N ILE A 279 -12.53 15.18 -9.18
CA ILE A 279 -12.75 15.21 -10.64
C ILE A 279 -12.06 16.45 -11.25
N VAL A 280 -12.27 17.62 -10.66
CA VAL A 280 -11.66 18.87 -11.12
C VAL A 280 -10.14 18.78 -11.02
N ALA A 281 -9.62 18.33 -9.88
CA ALA A 281 -8.17 18.18 -9.68
C ALA A 281 -7.56 17.20 -10.70
N PHE A 282 -8.21 16.06 -10.96
CA PHE A 282 -7.73 15.09 -11.94
C PHE A 282 -7.74 15.68 -13.37
N ALA A 283 -8.81 16.38 -13.75
CA ALA A 283 -8.92 17.02 -15.07
C ALA A 283 -7.83 18.08 -15.31
N LEU A 284 -7.40 18.78 -14.25
CA LEU A 284 -6.30 19.76 -14.35
C LEU A 284 -4.91 19.09 -14.30
N LEU A 285 -4.73 18.08 -13.45
CA LEU A 285 -3.43 17.44 -13.24
C LEU A 285 -3.04 16.49 -14.37
N LEU A 286 -4.00 15.87 -15.06
CA LEU A 286 -3.70 14.93 -16.13
C LEU A 286 -2.94 15.58 -17.29
N PRO A 287 -3.39 16.71 -17.89
CA PRO A 287 -2.63 17.39 -18.94
C PRO A 287 -1.29 17.93 -18.43
N LEU A 288 -1.22 18.45 -17.19
CA LEU A 288 0.05 18.88 -16.62
C LEU A 288 1.04 17.71 -16.52
N TYR A 289 0.59 16.54 -16.10
CA TYR A 289 1.43 15.34 -16.03
C TYR A 289 1.93 14.88 -17.40
N ILE A 290 1.10 15.01 -18.44
CA ILE A 290 1.46 14.57 -19.81
C ILE A 290 2.45 15.55 -20.45
N PHE A 291 2.21 16.86 -20.37
CA PHE A 291 2.91 17.83 -21.19
C PHE A 291 4.06 18.54 -20.47
N VAL A 292 3.97 18.78 -19.15
CA VAL A 292 4.96 19.62 -18.46
C VAL A 292 6.32 18.95 -18.33
N PRO A 293 6.45 17.67 -17.93
CA PRO A 293 7.76 17.02 -17.85
C PRO A 293 8.46 16.90 -19.21
N GLU A 294 7.69 16.67 -20.28
CA GLU A 294 8.23 16.56 -21.64
C GLU A 294 8.74 17.90 -22.19
N ALA A 295 8.16 19.01 -21.74
CA ALA A 295 8.55 20.37 -22.18
C ALA A 295 9.81 20.90 -21.46
N VAL A 296 10.33 20.19 -20.44
CA VAL A 296 11.47 20.63 -19.63
C VAL A 296 12.73 19.88 -20.06
N GLU A 297 13.73 20.63 -20.53
CA GLU A 297 15.01 20.08 -21.03
C GLU A 297 15.91 19.53 -19.90
N VAL A 298 15.88 20.17 -18.72
CA VAL A 298 16.71 19.77 -17.58
C VAL A 298 16.19 18.48 -17.00
N LYS A 299 16.91 17.38 -17.20
CA LYS A 299 16.49 16.01 -16.81
C LYS A 299 16.09 15.88 -15.34
N CYS A 300 16.85 16.48 -14.43
CA CYS A 300 16.56 16.45 -13.00
C CYS A 300 15.21 17.12 -12.68
N VAL A 301 14.94 18.27 -13.29
CA VAL A 301 13.69 19.02 -13.12
C VAL A 301 12.51 18.25 -13.74
N SER A 302 12.69 17.75 -14.98
CA SER A 302 11.68 16.92 -15.67
C SER A 302 11.29 15.69 -14.85
N ASN A 303 12.28 14.93 -14.32
CA ASN A 303 12.04 13.75 -13.51
C ASN A 303 11.28 14.10 -12.21
N SER A 304 11.72 15.12 -11.49
CA SER A 304 11.08 15.56 -10.25
C SER A 304 9.63 16.01 -10.47
N LEU A 305 9.36 16.73 -11.57
CA LEU A 305 8.01 17.12 -11.96
C LEU A 305 7.16 15.90 -12.33
N ASN A 306 7.71 14.94 -13.06
CA ASN A 306 7.01 13.71 -13.42
C ASN A 306 6.57 12.92 -12.17
N VAL A 307 7.47 12.71 -11.21
CA VAL A 307 7.15 12.00 -9.95
C VAL A 307 6.10 12.78 -9.15
N ALA A 308 6.24 14.09 -9.00
CA ALA A 308 5.32 14.93 -8.24
C ALA A 308 3.92 14.98 -8.87
N LEU A 309 3.83 15.27 -10.17
CA LEU A 309 2.55 15.33 -10.89
C LEU A 309 1.85 13.96 -10.95
N ASN A 310 2.61 12.88 -11.13
CA ASN A 310 2.08 11.53 -11.07
C ASN A 310 1.43 11.22 -9.72
N MET A 311 2.07 11.61 -8.62
CA MET A 311 1.50 11.42 -7.28
C MET A 311 0.21 12.22 -7.10
N TRP A 312 0.20 13.50 -7.44
CA TRP A 312 -0.99 14.35 -7.26
C TRP A 312 -2.15 13.87 -8.13
N LYS A 313 -1.89 13.49 -9.38
CA LYS A 313 -2.89 12.87 -10.28
C LYS A 313 -3.46 11.58 -9.68
N ASN A 314 -2.60 10.70 -9.16
CA ASN A 314 -3.02 9.44 -8.55
C ASN A 314 -3.78 9.66 -7.24
N LEU A 315 -3.41 10.67 -6.42
CA LEU A 315 -4.15 11.08 -5.24
C LEU A 315 -5.57 11.57 -5.61
N ALA A 316 -5.70 12.41 -6.64
CA ALA A 316 -7.00 12.87 -7.11
C ALA A 316 -7.89 11.69 -7.53
N MET A 317 -7.36 10.76 -8.32
CA MET A 317 -8.12 9.57 -8.75
C MET A 317 -8.41 8.59 -7.60
N MET A 318 -7.51 8.46 -6.63
CA MET A 318 -7.77 7.70 -5.40
C MET A 318 -8.94 8.30 -4.61
N LEU A 319 -8.96 9.63 -4.43
CA LEU A 319 -10.05 10.33 -3.74
C LEU A 319 -11.37 10.23 -4.50
N PHE A 320 -11.35 10.24 -5.82
CA PHE A 320 -12.52 9.96 -6.67
C PHE A 320 -13.10 8.57 -6.38
N ILE A 321 -12.26 7.52 -6.38
CA ILE A 321 -12.69 6.14 -6.11
C ILE A 321 -13.25 6.02 -4.68
N VAL A 322 -12.52 6.53 -3.68
CA VAL A 322 -12.92 6.44 -2.26
C VAL A 322 -14.24 7.16 -2.00
N SER A 323 -14.38 8.39 -2.50
CA SER A 323 -15.61 9.18 -2.32
C SER A 323 -16.77 8.58 -3.11
N GLY A 324 -16.54 8.12 -4.35
CA GLY A 324 -17.51 7.46 -5.18
C GLY A 324 -18.08 6.19 -4.54
N VAL A 325 -17.20 5.28 -4.10
CA VAL A 325 -17.61 4.04 -3.41
C VAL A 325 -18.37 4.36 -2.11
N THR A 326 -17.91 5.33 -1.34
CA THR A 326 -18.56 5.73 -0.09
C THR A 326 -19.96 6.26 -0.34
N LEU A 327 -20.15 7.14 -1.33
CA LEU A 327 -21.44 7.70 -1.69
C LEU A 327 -22.38 6.65 -2.31
N LEU A 328 -21.87 5.77 -3.16
CA LEU A 328 -22.65 4.65 -3.71
C LEU A 328 -23.15 3.72 -2.61
N TYR A 329 -22.30 3.43 -1.62
CA TYR A 329 -22.67 2.57 -0.49
C TYR A 329 -23.78 3.17 0.37
N TYR A 330 -23.72 4.48 0.67
CA TYR A 330 -24.69 5.10 1.59
C TYR A 330 -25.96 5.63 0.91
N ASN A 331 -25.91 6.02 -0.37
CA ASN A 331 -27.00 6.72 -1.04
C ASN A 331 -27.73 5.89 -2.09
N THR A 332 -27.27 4.66 -2.40
CA THR A 332 -27.87 3.87 -3.48
C THR A 332 -28.08 2.40 -3.11
N SER A 333 -28.88 1.70 -3.91
CA SER A 333 -29.07 0.24 -3.81
C SER A 333 -27.79 -0.56 -4.16
N ALA A 334 -26.76 0.07 -4.73
CA ALA A 334 -25.46 -0.53 -4.96
C ALA A 334 -24.81 -1.10 -3.68
N ARG A 335 -25.23 -0.61 -2.50
CA ARG A 335 -24.86 -1.19 -1.20
C ARG A 335 -24.99 -2.72 -1.17
N ASN A 336 -26.08 -3.26 -1.74
CA ASN A 336 -26.38 -4.70 -1.72
C ASN A 336 -25.35 -5.53 -2.51
N TRP A 337 -24.70 -4.92 -3.50
CA TRP A 337 -23.60 -5.53 -4.26
C TRP A 337 -22.26 -5.28 -3.61
N LEU A 338 -22.00 -4.05 -3.23
CA LEU A 338 -20.72 -3.63 -2.63
C LEU A 338 -20.43 -4.40 -1.34
N ILE A 339 -21.43 -4.65 -0.49
CA ILE A 339 -21.23 -5.38 0.76
C ILE A 339 -20.72 -6.82 0.56
N LYS A 340 -20.99 -7.42 -0.62
CA LYS A 340 -20.49 -8.75 -0.96
C LYS A 340 -18.96 -8.78 -1.13
N ILE A 341 -18.33 -7.63 -1.37
CA ILE A 341 -16.86 -7.49 -1.48
C ILE A 341 -16.20 -7.48 -0.09
N ALA A 342 -16.94 -7.12 0.97
CA ALA A 342 -16.37 -6.97 2.31
C ALA A 342 -15.64 -8.23 2.85
N PRO A 343 -16.11 -9.48 2.65
CA PRO A 343 -15.37 -10.67 3.05
C PRO A 343 -13.96 -10.76 2.44
N TYR A 344 -13.84 -10.39 1.15
CA TYR A 344 -12.58 -10.37 0.43
C TYR A 344 -11.61 -9.32 1.01
N GLY A 345 -12.10 -8.11 1.31
CA GLY A 345 -11.29 -7.07 1.95
C GLY A 345 -10.88 -7.37 3.40
N LYS A 346 -11.67 -8.19 4.12
CA LYS A 346 -11.34 -8.67 5.47
C LYS A 346 -10.14 -9.62 5.49
N MET A 347 -9.86 -10.27 4.38
CA MET A 347 -8.76 -11.22 4.19
C MET A 347 -7.65 -10.64 3.31
N SER A 348 -7.43 -9.33 3.36
CA SER A 348 -6.51 -8.63 2.47
C SER A 348 -5.05 -9.08 2.59
N LEU A 349 -4.56 -9.41 3.79
CA LEU A 349 -3.21 -9.95 3.99
C LEU A 349 -3.10 -11.37 3.42
N THR A 350 -4.10 -12.21 3.65
CA THR A 350 -4.16 -13.57 3.08
C THR A 350 -4.18 -13.51 1.56
N ASN A 351 -4.98 -12.63 0.96
CA ASN A 351 -5.05 -12.47 -0.49
C ASN A 351 -3.75 -11.91 -1.07
N TYR A 352 -3.12 -10.97 -0.38
CA TYR A 352 -1.85 -10.37 -0.80
C TYR A 352 -0.71 -11.39 -0.81
N LEU A 353 -0.49 -12.12 0.28
CA LEU A 353 0.55 -13.15 0.33
C LEU A 353 0.23 -14.33 -0.60
N GLY A 354 -1.05 -14.68 -0.71
CA GLY A 354 -1.51 -15.73 -1.62
C GLY A 354 -1.18 -15.43 -3.09
N GLN A 355 -1.35 -14.17 -3.54
CA GLN A 355 -1.00 -13.79 -4.92
C GLN A 355 0.50 -13.98 -5.22
N SER A 356 1.38 -13.65 -4.28
CA SER A 356 2.82 -13.78 -4.47
C SER A 356 3.24 -15.24 -4.61
N ILE A 357 2.72 -16.11 -3.74
CA ILE A 357 3.01 -17.54 -3.79
C ILE A 357 2.46 -18.18 -5.07
N PHE A 358 1.17 -17.99 -5.35
CA PHE A 358 0.54 -18.61 -6.53
C PHE A 358 0.98 -17.96 -7.83
N GLY A 359 1.19 -16.64 -7.86
CA GLY A 359 1.69 -15.95 -9.04
C GLY A 359 3.11 -16.36 -9.40
N ALA A 360 4.01 -16.48 -8.42
CA ALA A 360 5.37 -16.99 -8.63
C ALA A 360 5.34 -18.44 -9.16
N MET A 361 4.47 -19.29 -8.60
CA MET A 361 4.28 -20.66 -9.09
C MET A 361 3.73 -20.69 -10.53
N LEU A 362 2.86 -19.75 -10.91
CA LEU A 362 2.32 -19.70 -12.27
C LEU A 362 3.37 -19.19 -13.26
N PHE A 363 4.03 -18.08 -12.95
CA PHE A 363 4.84 -17.38 -13.95
C PHE A 363 6.30 -17.84 -13.97
N TYR A 364 6.96 -18.07 -12.83
CA TYR A 364 8.40 -18.33 -12.78
C TYR A 364 8.79 -19.72 -13.25
N ASN A 365 10.06 -19.87 -13.64
CA ASN A 365 10.63 -21.11 -14.18
C ASN A 365 10.47 -22.34 -13.28
N TRP A 366 10.63 -22.17 -11.97
CA TRP A 366 10.49 -23.28 -11.02
C TRP A 366 9.08 -23.83 -10.87
N GLY A 367 8.06 -23.10 -11.35
CA GLY A 367 6.67 -23.51 -11.36
C GLY A 367 6.19 -23.91 -12.76
N PHE A 368 5.11 -23.29 -13.23
CA PHE A 368 4.56 -23.58 -14.58
C PHE A 368 5.28 -22.85 -15.71
N GLY A 369 6.12 -21.84 -15.41
CA GLY A 369 6.89 -21.10 -16.41
C GLY A 369 6.03 -20.37 -17.45
N LEU A 370 4.82 -19.93 -17.07
CA LEU A 370 3.86 -19.32 -17.99
C LEU A 370 4.34 -18.00 -18.59
N PHE A 371 5.38 -17.38 -18.04
CA PHE A 371 6.00 -16.18 -18.63
C PHE A 371 6.40 -16.39 -20.11
N ARG A 372 6.74 -17.61 -20.51
CA ARG A 372 7.12 -17.95 -21.88
C ARG A 372 5.95 -17.90 -22.86
N TYR A 373 4.71 -17.99 -22.36
CA TYR A 373 3.50 -18.17 -23.18
C TYR A 373 2.49 -17.05 -22.99
N CYS A 374 2.53 -16.35 -21.86
CA CYS A 374 1.52 -15.36 -21.50
C CYS A 374 2.02 -13.93 -21.76
N GLY A 375 1.43 -13.24 -22.74
CA GLY A 375 1.53 -11.79 -22.86
C GLY A 375 0.63 -11.09 -21.84
N HIS A 376 0.58 -9.75 -21.90
CA HIS A 376 -0.14 -8.93 -20.92
C HIS A 376 -1.62 -9.28 -20.79
N THR A 377 -2.31 -9.52 -21.91
CA THR A 377 -3.74 -9.89 -21.91
C THR A 377 -3.99 -11.22 -21.22
N ALA A 378 -3.18 -12.25 -21.51
CA ALA A 378 -3.31 -13.55 -20.87
C ALA A 378 -3.00 -13.47 -19.38
N SER A 379 -1.97 -12.74 -18.99
CA SER A 379 -1.60 -12.50 -17.60
C SER A 379 -2.71 -11.75 -16.82
N PHE A 380 -3.33 -10.75 -17.44
CA PHE A 380 -4.49 -10.05 -16.87
C PHE A 380 -5.68 -10.99 -16.64
N LEU A 381 -6.01 -11.84 -17.63
CA LEU A 381 -7.11 -12.80 -17.51
C LEU A 381 -6.83 -13.85 -16.44
N LEU A 382 -5.59 -14.32 -16.29
CA LEU A 382 -5.19 -15.19 -15.19
C LEU A 382 -5.35 -14.50 -13.84
N GLY A 383 -4.98 -13.21 -13.73
CA GLY A 383 -5.19 -12.40 -12.53
C GLY A 383 -6.67 -12.25 -12.19
N ALA A 384 -7.52 -11.98 -13.18
CA ALA A 384 -8.97 -11.90 -13.02
C ALA A 384 -9.57 -13.22 -12.54
N ALA A 385 -9.17 -14.34 -13.15
CA ALA A 385 -9.60 -15.69 -12.74
C ALA A 385 -9.14 -16.00 -11.30
N PHE A 386 -7.91 -15.63 -10.95
CA PHE A 386 -7.37 -15.81 -9.60
C PHE A 386 -8.16 -15.00 -8.55
N ILE A 387 -8.55 -13.76 -8.84
CA ILE A 387 -9.41 -12.95 -7.98
C ILE A 387 -10.77 -13.63 -7.74
N VAL A 388 -11.36 -14.23 -8.78
CA VAL A 388 -12.64 -14.97 -8.64
C VAL A 388 -12.47 -16.15 -7.69
N VAL A 389 -11.40 -16.93 -7.85
CA VAL A 389 -11.08 -18.06 -6.95
C VAL A 389 -10.89 -17.58 -5.50
N GLN A 390 -10.10 -16.52 -5.30
CA GLN A 390 -9.92 -15.92 -3.98
C GLN A 390 -11.24 -15.39 -3.39
N PHE A 391 -12.08 -14.76 -4.21
CA PHE A 391 -13.38 -14.24 -3.75
C PHE A 391 -14.30 -15.36 -3.26
N ILE A 392 -14.37 -16.47 -3.99
CA ILE A 392 -15.13 -17.67 -3.60
C ILE A 392 -14.57 -18.22 -2.29
N PHE A 393 -13.25 -18.39 -2.21
CA PHE A 393 -12.57 -18.85 -0.99
C PHE A 393 -12.84 -17.95 0.20
N CYS A 394 -12.67 -16.64 0.06
CA CYS A 394 -12.90 -15.69 1.14
C CYS A 394 -14.35 -15.68 1.61
N THR A 395 -15.30 -15.76 0.68
CA THR A 395 -16.73 -15.81 1.02
C THR A 395 -17.09 -17.09 1.80
N TRP A 396 -16.54 -18.23 1.38
CA TRP A 396 -16.70 -19.51 2.08
C TRP A 396 -16.01 -19.48 3.45
N TRP A 397 -14.74 -19.05 3.52
CA TRP A 397 -13.94 -19.01 4.74
C TRP A 397 -14.57 -18.15 5.83
N MET A 398 -15.02 -16.94 5.46
CA MET A 398 -15.61 -15.98 6.39
C MET A 398 -16.99 -16.38 6.93
N LYS A 399 -17.64 -17.41 6.38
CA LYS A 399 -18.84 -18.01 6.99
C LYS A 399 -18.50 -18.84 8.24
N HIS A 400 -17.30 -19.42 8.29
CA HIS A 400 -16.88 -20.35 9.35
C HIS A 400 -15.85 -19.72 10.30
N HIS A 401 -15.17 -18.63 9.88
CA HIS A 401 -14.08 -18.02 10.62
C HIS A 401 -14.24 -16.50 10.70
N LYS A 402 -13.74 -15.92 11.81
CA LYS A 402 -13.81 -14.45 12.03
C LYS A 402 -12.73 -13.66 11.30
N ARG A 403 -11.65 -14.30 10.86
CA ARG A 403 -10.47 -13.70 10.21
C ARG A 403 -9.89 -14.67 9.19
N GLY A 404 -9.17 -14.15 8.20
CA GLY A 404 -8.38 -14.97 7.30
C GLY A 404 -7.21 -15.67 8.00
N PRO A 405 -6.58 -16.69 7.38
CA PRO A 405 -5.48 -17.45 7.97
C PRO A 405 -4.32 -16.56 8.44
N PHE A 406 -3.77 -15.70 7.56
CA PHE A 406 -2.64 -14.83 7.92
C PHE A 406 -3.07 -13.68 8.85
N GLU A 407 -4.29 -13.16 8.74
CA GLU A 407 -4.84 -12.21 9.69
C GLU A 407 -4.99 -12.81 11.08
N GLN A 408 -5.37 -14.09 11.18
CA GLN A 408 -5.47 -14.81 12.45
C GLN A 408 -4.08 -15.01 13.07
N LEU A 409 -3.09 -15.42 12.26
CA LEU A 409 -1.71 -15.58 12.69
C LEU A 409 -1.14 -14.24 13.19
N TRP A 410 -1.33 -13.15 12.41
CA TRP A 410 -0.90 -11.80 12.80
C TRP A 410 -1.56 -11.33 14.09
N CYS A 411 -2.86 -11.58 14.23
CA CYS A 411 -3.58 -11.25 15.46
C CYS A 411 -3.06 -12.06 16.66
N TRP A 412 -2.86 -13.35 16.50
CA TRP A 412 -2.31 -14.22 17.54
C TRP A 412 -0.92 -13.75 17.98
N ALA A 413 0.01 -13.54 17.03
CA ALA A 413 1.36 -13.04 17.29
C ALA A 413 1.36 -11.64 17.92
N THR A 414 0.42 -10.76 17.53
CA THR A 414 0.26 -9.43 18.13
C THR A 414 -0.06 -9.51 19.62
N TRP A 415 -0.88 -10.47 20.06
CA TRP A 415 -1.34 -10.58 21.45
C TRP A 415 -0.64 -11.69 22.25
N PHE A 416 0.41 -12.28 21.66
CA PHE A 416 1.20 -13.29 22.35
C PHE A 416 1.75 -12.77 23.68
N GLY A 417 1.66 -13.58 24.74
CA GLY A 417 2.16 -13.24 26.09
C GLY A 417 1.26 -12.30 26.90
N LYS A 418 0.07 -11.87 26.44
CA LYS A 418 -0.94 -11.29 27.31
C LYS A 418 -1.72 -12.43 27.99
N LYS A 419 -1.66 -12.52 29.32
CA LYS A 419 -2.66 -13.26 30.08
C LYS A 419 -4.03 -12.65 29.77
N LYS A 420 -5.00 -13.48 29.39
CA LYS A 420 -6.41 -13.08 29.20
C LYS A 420 -6.97 -12.49 30.48
#